data_95ee7552780e146d72a0434e78d5ada3
#
_entry.id   95ee7552780e146d72a0434e78d5ada3
#
_cell.length_a   1.000
_cell.length_b   1.000
_cell.length_c   1.000
_cell.angle_alpha   90.00
_cell.angle_beta   90.00
_cell.angle_gamma   90.00
#
_symmetry.space_group_name_H-M   'P 1'
#
loop_
_entity.id
_entity.type
_entity.pdbx_description
1 polymer ?
#
loop_
_entity_poly.entity_id
_entity_poly.type
_entity_poly.pdbx_seq_one_letter_code
_entity_poly.pdbx_strand_id
1 'polypeptide(L)'
;MNKLNSILLEINSKYQMKPRLTSEPSCSVSMARSLDKDRSNIEQFIAHNFYQSYQAQVDHFADLLIGCKSDEDHNWMAAFGMSKLTNKKAYLEQYLDQPIEHYICALTGKKVERSEIFELGNLAADYPGATRRLIKKMTSVIYNQGGRWVVFTVNKLVLNAFHKSNLNPQVISKADPYRLPNHGTNWGHYYETRPQVMFIEVPSSI
;
A
#
# COMPACT_ATOMS: atom_id res chain seq x y z
N MET A 1 -6.16 34.48 -10.80
CA MET A 1 -5.72 33.43 -9.86
C MET A 1 -6.44 32.15 -10.25
N ASN A 2 -5.70 31.12 -10.65
CA ASN A 2 -6.21 29.98 -11.39
C ASN A 2 -6.93 28.99 -10.46
N LYS A 3 -8.09 28.49 -10.86
CA LYS A 3 -8.91 27.48 -10.15
C LYS A 3 -8.10 26.24 -9.72
N LEU A 4 -7.02 25.93 -10.43
CA LEU A 4 -6.07 24.86 -10.11
C LEU A 4 -5.26 25.15 -8.83
N ASN A 5 -4.89 26.42 -8.60
CA ASN A 5 -4.14 26.80 -7.39
C ASN A 5 -5.02 26.82 -6.14
N SER A 6 -6.32 27.10 -6.26
CA SER A 6 -7.24 27.03 -5.13
C SER A 6 -7.51 25.57 -4.71
N ILE A 7 -7.63 24.65 -5.67
CA ILE A 7 -7.80 23.22 -5.41
C ILE A 7 -6.52 22.63 -4.78
N LEU A 8 -5.33 23.04 -5.23
CA LEU A 8 -4.06 22.60 -4.64
C LEU A 8 -3.86 23.18 -3.22
N LEU A 9 -4.35 24.41 -2.95
CA LEU A 9 -4.33 25.02 -1.62
C LEU A 9 -5.37 24.36 -0.69
N GLU A 10 -6.55 24.00 -1.17
CA GLU A 10 -7.54 23.24 -0.40
C GLU A 10 -7.08 21.81 -0.09
N ILE A 11 -6.46 21.13 -1.04
CA ILE A 11 -5.85 19.81 -0.83
C ILE A 11 -4.72 19.92 0.20
N ASN A 12 -3.83 20.92 0.11
CA ASN A 12 -2.77 21.15 1.09
C ASN A 12 -3.27 21.59 2.46
N SER A 13 -4.40 22.29 2.54
CA SER A 13 -5.04 22.71 3.80
C SER A 13 -5.77 21.54 4.50
N LYS A 14 -6.35 20.61 3.73
CA LYS A 14 -6.99 19.40 4.27
C LYS A 14 -5.98 18.36 4.75
N TYR A 15 -4.80 18.32 4.15
CA TYR A 15 -3.66 17.56 4.64
C TYR A 15 -2.80 18.50 5.49
N GLN A 16 -3.20 18.75 6.73
CA GLN A 16 -2.29 19.33 7.72
C GLN A 16 -1.09 18.38 7.84
N MET A 17 -0.08 18.61 7.01
CA MET A 17 1.21 17.94 7.17
C MET A 17 1.71 18.33 8.56
N LYS A 18 1.70 17.36 9.48
CA LYS A 18 2.40 17.51 10.76
C LYS A 18 3.80 18.07 10.46
N PRO A 19 4.30 19.03 11.24
CA PRO A 19 5.58 19.68 10.97
C PRO A 19 6.67 18.61 10.77
N ARG A 20 7.59 18.89 9.84
CA ARG A 20 8.71 18.00 9.52
C ARG A 20 9.52 17.81 10.81
N LEU A 21 9.38 16.65 11.43
CA LEU A 21 10.14 16.31 12.63
C LEU A 21 11.63 16.43 12.31
N THR A 22 12.38 17.10 13.17
CA THR A 22 13.83 17.33 13.03
C THR A 22 14.63 16.01 13.16
N SER A 23 14.03 14.97 13.76
CA SER A 23 14.48 13.59 13.74
C SER A 23 13.31 12.66 13.44
N GLU A 24 13.57 11.56 12.71
CA GLU A 24 12.53 10.54 12.52
C GLU A 24 12.27 9.85 13.87
N PRO A 25 11.01 9.75 14.35
CA PRO A 25 10.69 9.11 15.61
C PRO A 25 11.11 7.65 15.60
N SER A 26 11.64 7.16 16.71
CA SER A 26 11.90 5.73 16.88
C SER A 26 10.59 4.95 16.86
N CYS A 27 10.61 3.74 16.29
CA CYS A 27 9.41 2.93 16.20
C CYS A 27 9.68 1.43 16.27
N SER A 28 8.80 0.74 16.94
CA SER A 28 8.70 -0.71 16.95
C SER A 28 7.76 -1.20 15.84
N VAL A 29 8.06 -2.39 15.31
CA VAL A 29 7.25 -3.01 14.24
C VAL A 29 6.53 -4.22 14.82
N SER A 30 5.21 -4.25 14.70
CA SER A 30 4.37 -5.39 15.03
C SER A 30 3.88 -6.06 13.74
N MET A 31 3.79 -7.39 13.77
CA MET A 31 3.19 -8.21 12.71
C MET A 31 1.98 -8.94 13.30
N ALA A 32 0.84 -8.89 12.63
CA ALA A 32 -0.40 -9.46 13.13
C ALA A 32 -1.15 -10.27 12.06
N ARG A 33 -1.39 -11.55 12.32
CA ARG A 33 -2.32 -12.41 11.62
C ARG A 33 -3.71 -12.34 12.25
N SER A 34 -4.69 -13.02 11.67
CA SER A 34 -6.11 -12.90 12.04
C SER A 34 -6.43 -13.05 13.53
N LEU A 35 -5.68 -13.85 14.28
CA LEU A 35 -5.93 -14.10 15.70
C LEU A 35 -4.94 -13.38 16.64
N ASP A 36 -4.05 -12.58 16.09
CA ASP A 36 -3.03 -11.91 16.90
C ASP A 36 -3.59 -10.69 17.63
N LYS A 37 -3.08 -10.43 18.82
CA LYS A 37 -3.53 -9.38 19.73
C LYS A 37 -3.60 -7.98 19.10
N ASP A 38 -2.62 -7.63 18.28
CA ASP A 38 -2.55 -6.30 17.67
C ASP A 38 -3.39 -6.16 16.40
N ARG A 39 -3.96 -7.26 15.89
CA ARG A 39 -4.66 -7.29 14.61
C ARG A 39 -5.77 -6.25 14.52
N SER A 40 -6.70 -6.27 15.46
CA SER A 40 -7.83 -5.35 15.48
C SER A 40 -7.41 -3.88 15.56
N ASN A 41 -6.37 -3.57 16.34
CA ASN A 41 -5.87 -2.21 16.47
C ASN A 41 -5.24 -1.70 15.17
N ILE A 42 -4.52 -2.56 14.42
CA ILE A 42 -3.93 -2.20 13.12
C ILE A 42 -5.04 -2.01 12.08
N GLU A 43 -6.06 -2.88 12.06
CA GLU A 43 -7.22 -2.74 11.17
C GLU A 43 -7.97 -1.42 11.42
N GLN A 44 -8.21 -1.07 12.68
CA GLN A 44 -8.84 0.21 13.04
C GLN A 44 -8.00 1.42 12.59
N PHE A 45 -6.68 1.37 12.77
CA PHE A 45 -5.79 2.41 12.29
C PHE A 45 -5.89 2.57 10.76
N ILE A 46 -5.84 1.46 10.01
CA ILE A 46 -5.96 1.46 8.55
C ILE A 46 -7.32 2.03 8.14
N ALA A 47 -8.42 1.49 8.69
CA ALA A 47 -9.77 1.91 8.36
C ALA A 47 -9.99 3.40 8.66
N HIS A 48 -9.50 3.88 9.80
CA HIS A 48 -9.57 5.31 10.17
C HIS A 48 -8.84 6.19 9.16
N ASN A 49 -7.60 5.83 8.77
CA ASN A 49 -6.82 6.60 7.80
C ASN A 49 -7.48 6.65 6.42
N PHE A 50 -8.02 5.53 5.94
CA PHE A 50 -8.75 5.50 4.67
C PHE A 50 -10.03 6.32 4.73
N TYR A 51 -10.76 6.25 5.84
CA TYR A 51 -11.95 7.06 6.03
C TYR A 51 -11.62 8.57 6.06
N GLN A 52 -10.62 8.97 6.82
CA GLN A 52 -10.20 10.38 6.91
C GLN A 52 -9.68 10.91 5.57
N SER A 53 -8.93 10.10 4.81
CA SER A 53 -8.32 10.53 3.56
C SER A 53 -9.29 10.50 2.38
N TYR A 54 -10.20 9.52 2.34
CA TYR A 54 -10.99 9.24 1.14
C TYR A 54 -12.48 9.03 1.42
N GLN A 55 -12.91 9.04 2.68
CA GLN A 55 -14.24 8.58 3.12
C GLN A 55 -14.52 7.12 2.71
N ALA A 56 -13.46 6.33 2.55
CA ALA A 56 -13.54 4.94 2.17
C ALA A 56 -13.84 4.05 3.38
N GLN A 57 -14.67 3.04 3.16
CA GLN A 57 -14.98 1.99 4.14
C GLN A 57 -14.19 0.75 3.77
N VAL A 58 -13.07 0.51 4.47
CA VAL A 58 -12.23 -0.67 4.23
C VAL A 58 -12.83 -1.86 4.98
N ASP A 59 -13.24 -2.87 4.24
CA ASP A 59 -13.86 -4.11 4.74
C ASP A 59 -13.02 -5.37 4.44
N HIS A 60 -11.93 -5.20 3.70
CA HIS A 60 -11.01 -6.27 3.34
C HIS A 60 -9.59 -5.97 3.79
N PHE A 61 -9.01 -6.90 4.55
CA PHE A 61 -7.64 -6.81 5.04
C PHE A 61 -6.82 -8.02 4.60
N ALA A 62 -5.54 -7.78 4.30
CA ALA A 62 -4.59 -8.81 3.92
C ALA A 62 -4.34 -9.83 5.06
N ASP A 63 -3.76 -11.00 4.73
CA ASP A 63 -3.53 -12.08 5.68
C ASP A 63 -2.61 -11.69 6.83
N LEU A 64 -1.58 -10.91 6.52
CA LEU A 64 -0.62 -10.38 7.48
C LEU A 64 -0.70 -8.85 7.45
N LEU A 65 -0.96 -8.24 8.59
CA LEU A 65 -0.81 -6.81 8.78
C LEU A 65 0.52 -6.51 9.47
N ILE A 66 1.17 -5.47 9.01
CA ILE A 66 2.43 -4.98 9.59
C ILE A 66 2.20 -3.52 9.96
N GLY A 67 2.36 -3.21 11.24
CA GLY A 67 2.20 -1.87 11.77
C GLY A 67 3.50 -1.36 12.38
N CYS A 68 3.72 -0.05 12.26
CA CYS A 68 4.81 0.68 12.91
C CYS A 68 4.20 1.56 14.00
N LYS A 69 4.64 1.35 15.23
CA LYS A 69 4.16 2.05 16.42
C LYS A 69 5.26 2.94 16.96
N SER A 70 4.94 4.17 17.33
CA SER A 70 5.88 5.09 18.01
C SER A 70 6.32 4.52 19.34
N ASP A 71 7.62 4.60 19.63
CA ASP A 71 8.17 4.17 20.92
C ASP A 71 7.87 5.18 22.05
N GLU A 72 7.53 6.42 21.70
CA GLU A 72 7.25 7.49 22.66
C GLU A 72 5.82 7.43 23.21
N ASP A 73 4.83 7.46 22.31
CA ASP A 73 3.41 7.57 22.68
C ASP A 73 2.61 6.29 22.38
N HIS A 74 3.27 5.26 21.85
CA HIS A 74 2.68 3.98 21.46
C HIS A 74 1.53 4.05 20.45
N ASN A 75 1.41 5.17 19.72
CA ASN A 75 0.45 5.33 18.64
C ASN A 75 0.92 4.68 17.34
N TRP A 76 -0.02 4.15 16.57
CA TRP A 76 0.29 3.65 15.22
C TRP A 76 0.64 4.82 14.31
N MET A 77 1.76 4.72 13.60
CA MET A 77 2.24 5.74 12.66
C MET A 77 2.05 5.34 11.21
N ALA A 78 2.12 4.06 10.95
CA ALA A 78 1.89 3.51 9.62
C ALA A 78 1.56 2.02 9.71
N ALA A 79 0.84 1.52 8.71
CA ALA A 79 0.56 0.10 8.56
C ALA A 79 0.40 -0.27 7.09
N PHE A 80 0.61 -1.53 6.75
CA PHE A 80 0.24 -2.12 5.48
C PHE A 80 -0.15 -3.58 5.65
N GLY A 81 -0.90 -4.09 4.68
CA GLY A 81 -1.24 -5.49 4.58
C GLY A 81 -0.40 -6.21 3.53
N MET A 82 -0.12 -7.48 3.77
CA MET A 82 0.63 -8.35 2.88
C MET A 82 0.00 -9.72 2.78
N SER A 83 -0.12 -10.24 1.55
CA SER A 83 -0.63 -11.58 1.28
C SER A 83 0.26 -12.29 0.27
N LYS A 84 0.67 -13.53 0.55
CA LYS A 84 1.36 -14.39 -0.41
C LYS A 84 0.34 -15.05 -1.34
N LEU A 85 0.57 -15.05 -2.66
CA LEU A 85 -0.43 -15.48 -3.64
C LEU A 85 -0.38 -16.97 -4.02
N THR A 86 0.28 -17.82 -3.26
CA THR A 86 0.54 -19.23 -3.63
C THR A 86 -0.69 -19.97 -4.18
N ASN A 87 -1.83 -19.88 -3.49
CA ASN A 87 -3.06 -20.62 -3.85
C ASN A 87 -4.31 -19.74 -3.87
N LYS A 88 -4.17 -18.42 -4.05
CA LYS A 88 -5.30 -17.51 -4.05
C LYS A 88 -5.18 -16.41 -5.10
N LYS A 89 -6.32 -15.82 -5.46
CA LYS A 89 -6.34 -14.61 -6.28
C LYS A 89 -5.85 -13.42 -5.47
N ALA A 90 -5.14 -12.50 -6.13
CA ALA A 90 -4.88 -11.19 -5.58
C ALA A 90 -6.18 -10.36 -5.58
N TYR A 91 -6.34 -9.50 -4.59
CA TYR A 91 -7.46 -8.55 -4.57
C TYR A 91 -7.42 -7.64 -5.81
N LEU A 92 -6.23 -7.20 -6.21
CA LEU A 92 -6.03 -6.35 -7.39
C LEU A 92 -6.34 -7.04 -8.73
N GLU A 93 -6.42 -8.37 -8.79
CA GLU A 93 -6.81 -9.08 -10.03
C GLU A 93 -8.26 -8.81 -10.45
N GLN A 94 -9.08 -8.17 -9.59
CA GLN A 94 -10.39 -7.65 -9.98
C GLN A 94 -10.28 -6.58 -11.08
N TYR A 95 -9.15 -5.87 -11.16
CA TYR A 95 -8.89 -4.87 -12.20
C TYR A 95 -8.31 -5.46 -13.49
N LEU A 96 -8.01 -6.77 -13.54
CA LEU A 96 -7.28 -7.41 -14.61
C LEU A 96 -8.13 -8.45 -15.34
N ASP A 97 -7.78 -8.73 -16.61
CA ASP A 97 -8.44 -9.75 -17.44
C ASP A 97 -7.75 -11.12 -17.31
N GLN A 98 -6.49 -11.12 -16.90
CA GLN A 98 -5.65 -12.30 -16.74
C GLN A 98 -5.02 -12.34 -15.35
N PRO A 99 -4.56 -13.51 -14.88
CA PRO A 99 -3.75 -13.61 -13.68
C PRO A 99 -2.53 -12.69 -13.72
N ILE A 100 -2.14 -12.15 -12.58
CA ILE A 100 -1.10 -11.13 -12.46
C ILE A 100 0.26 -11.60 -12.97
N GLU A 101 0.60 -12.88 -12.81
CA GLU A 101 1.85 -13.47 -13.30
C GLU A 101 2.01 -13.37 -14.82
N HIS A 102 0.91 -13.40 -15.59
CA HIS A 102 0.94 -13.23 -17.05
C HIS A 102 1.41 -11.83 -17.44
N TYR A 103 0.95 -10.80 -16.73
CA TYR A 103 1.37 -9.42 -16.98
C TYR A 103 2.84 -9.21 -16.63
N ILE A 104 3.29 -9.73 -15.48
CA ILE A 104 4.69 -9.60 -15.07
C ILE A 104 5.60 -10.35 -16.07
N CYS A 105 5.23 -11.56 -16.47
CA CYS A 105 5.96 -12.34 -17.48
C CYS A 105 6.05 -11.58 -18.81
N ALA A 106 4.93 -11.04 -19.31
CA ALA A 106 4.89 -10.30 -20.58
C ALA A 106 5.75 -9.03 -20.54
N LEU A 107 5.76 -8.28 -19.41
CA LEU A 107 6.50 -7.04 -19.27
C LEU A 107 8.00 -7.24 -19.02
N THR A 108 8.38 -8.37 -18.39
CA THR A 108 9.78 -8.60 -17.97
C THR A 108 10.51 -9.64 -18.82
N GLY A 109 9.78 -10.49 -19.54
CA GLY A 109 10.34 -11.67 -20.24
C GLY A 109 10.79 -12.79 -19.29
N LYS A 110 10.53 -12.68 -17.98
CA LYS A 110 10.97 -13.64 -16.97
C LYS A 110 9.85 -14.63 -16.65
N LYS A 111 10.23 -15.88 -16.33
CA LYS A 111 9.29 -16.85 -15.77
C LYS A 111 8.88 -16.36 -14.36
N VAL A 112 7.59 -16.36 -14.08
CA VAL A 112 7.00 -15.89 -12.83
C VAL A 112 6.16 -17.00 -12.21
N GLU A 113 6.55 -17.44 -11.03
CA GLU A 113 5.78 -18.39 -10.25
C GLU A 113 4.89 -17.66 -9.27
N ARG A 114 3.60 -18.04 -9.21
CA ARG A 114 2.62 -17.37 -8.34
C ARG A 114 3.02 -17.38 -6.85
N SER A 115 3.71 -18.45 -6.42
CA SER A 115 4.24 -18.57 -5.05
C SER A 115 5.34 -17.57 -4.68
N GLU A 116 5.93 -16.92 -5.68
CA GLU A 116 6.93 -15.85 -5.49
C GLU A 116 6.32 -14.45 -5.45
N ILE A 117 4.99 -14.33 -5.63
CA ILE A 117 4.29 -13.05 -5.68
C ILE A 117 3.66 -12.74 -4.32
N PHE A 118 3.85 -11.52 -3.87
CA PHE A 118 3.18 -10.94 -2.71
C PHE A 118 2.33 -9.74 -3.14
N GLU A 119 1.08 -9.72 -2.69
CA GLU A 119 0.23 -8.54 -2.83
C GLU A 119 0.37 -7.66 -1.60
N LEU A 120 0.57 -6.36 -1.83
CA LEU A 120 0.48 -5.33 -0.80
C LEU A 120 -0.83 -4.57 -0.95
N GLY A 121 -1.46 -4.33 0.18
CA GLY A 121 -2.65 -3.50 0.29
C GLY A 121 -2.71 -2.78 1.63
N ASN A 122 -3.83 -2.14 1.89
CA ASN A 122 -4.12 -1.52 3.18
C ASN A 122 -3.04 -0.53 3.67
N LEU A 123 -2.30 0.12 2.76
CA LEU A 123 -1.24 1.04 3.14
C LEU A 123 -1.82 2.33 3.70
N ALA A 124 -1.57 2.57 4.98
CA ALA A 124 -1.98 3.76 5.71
C ALA A 124 -0.78 4.33 6.47
N ALA A 125 -0.68 5.67 6.54
CA ALA A 125 0.38 6.33 7.28
C ALA A 125 0.00 7.75 7.66
N ASP A 126 0.33 8.17 8.86
CA ASP A 126 0.09 9.52 9.37
C ASP A 126 1.04 10.56 8.75
N TYR A 127 2.20 10.12 8.26
CA TYR A 127 3.18 11.00 7.61
C TYR A 127 4.07 10.25 6.60
N PRO A 128 4.62 10.95 5.58
CA PRO A 128 5.36 10.32 4.48
C PRO A 128 6.62 9.54 4.88
N GLY A 129 7.27 9.92 5.98
CA GLY A 129 8.47 9.22 6.51
C GLY A 129 8.17 7.82 6.98
N ALA A 130 7.02 7.63 7.65
CA ALA A 130 6.57 6.33 8.12
C ALA A 130 6.33 5.34 6.97
N THR A 131 5.72 5.81 5.86
CA THR A 131 5.55 4.99 4.64
C THR A 131 6.88 4.46 4.10
N ARG A 132 7.92 5.30 4.03
CA ARG A 132 9.24 4.87 3.53
C ARG A 132 9.90 3.82 4.40
N ARG A 133 9.78 3.93 5.74
CA ARG A 133 10.27 2.89 6.67
C ARG A 133 9.60 1.56 6.42
N LEU A 134 8.27 1.58 6.28
CA LEU A 134 7.53 0.35 6.01
C LEU A 134 7.91 -0.27 4.68
N ILE A 135 8.09 0.51 3.61
CA ILE A 135 8.53 0.01 2.31
C ILE A 135 9.88 -0.69 2.41
N LYS A 136 10.87 -0.11 3.12
CA LYS A 136 12.16 -0.75 3.34
C LYS A 136 12.05 -2.06 4.14
N LYS A 137 11.24 -2.06 5.20
CA LYS A 137 11.01 -3.26 6.01
C LYS A 137 10.30 -4.35 5.23
N MET A 138 9.33 -3.98 4.41
CA MET A 138 8.57 -4.87 3.56
C MET A 138 9.45 -5.67 2.60
N THR A 139 10.38 -5.02 1.89
CA THR A 139 11.25 -5.70 0.91
C THR A 139 12.09 -6.80 1.58
N SER A 140 12.67 -6.53 2.76
CA SER A 140 13.39 -7.53 3.53
C SER A 140 12.51 -8.71 3.97
N VAL A 141 11.30 -8.41 4.46
CA VAL A 141 10.36 -9.46 4.91
C VAL A 141 9.96 -10.36 3.75
N ILE A 142 9.64 -9.78 2.60
CA ILE A 142 9.23 -10.52 1.40
C ILE A 142 10.37 -11.36 0.85
N TYR A 143 11.58 -10.79 0.74
CA TYR A 143 12.77 -11.52 0.30
C TYR A 143 13.04 -12.76 1.15
N ASN A 144 13.01 -12.61 2.48
CA ASN A 144 13.22 -13.71 3.43
C ASN A 144 12.13 -14.79 3.38
N GLN A 145 10.96 -14.49 2.81
CA GLN A 145 9.87 -15.44 2.58
C GLN A 145 9.87 -16.05 1.17
N GLY A 146 10.95 -15.84 0.40
CA GLY A 146 11.11 -16.34 -0.97
C GLY A 146 10.28 -15.56 -2.00
N GLY A 147 9.87 -14.32 -1.65
CA GLY A 147 9.17 -13.45 -2.58
C GLY A 147 10.15 -12.78 -3.55
N ARG A 148 9.77 -12.76 -4.81
CA ARG A 148 10.51 -12.12 -5.88
C ARG A 148 9.76 -10.94 -6.47
N TRP A 149 8.45 -10.98 -6.41
CA TRP A 149 7.57 -9.99 -6.99
C TRP A 149 6.62 -9.42 -5.95
N VAL A 150 6.43 -8.13 -6.00
CA VAL A 150 5.43 -7.43 -5.19
C VAL A 150 4.47 -6.72 -6.11
N VAL A 151 3.19 -6.93 -5.91
CA VAL A 151 2.10 -6.31 -6.68
C VAL A 151 1.22 -5.47 -5.76
N PHE A 152 0.72 -4.35 -6.23
CA PHE A 152 -0.05 -3.43 -5.42
C PHE A 152 -0.88 -2.45 -6.26
N THR A 153 -1.86 -1.85 -5.62
CA THR A 153 -2.63 -0.73 -6.19
C THR A 153 -2.32 0.52 -5.41
N VAL A 154 -1.78 1.54 -6.07
CA VAL A 154 -1.34 2.78 -5.42
C VAL A 154 -1.66 4.01 -6.24
N ASN A 155 -1.84 5.12 -5.53
CA ASN A 155 -1.92 6.45 -6.11
C ASN A 155 -0.53 7.12 -6.23
N LYS A 156 -0.49 8.29 -6.84
CA LYS A 156 0.75 9.03 -7.08
C LYS A 156 1.52 9.39 -5.80
N LEU A 157 0.84 9.61 -4.67
CA LEU A 157 1.50 9.97 -3.41
C LEU A 157 2.31 8.79 -2.87
N VAL A 158 1.72 7.60 -2.86
CA VAL A 158 2.39 6.37 -2.42
C VAL A 158 3.50 5.98 -3.41
N LEU A 159 3.27 6.13 -4.72
CA LEU A 159 4.30 5.90 -5.75
C LEU A 159 5.58 6.70 -5.50
N ASN A 160 5.44 7.96 -5.10
CA ASN A 160 6.59 8.80 -4.73
C ASN A 160 7.41 8.23 -3.55
N ALA A 161 6.77 7.53 -2.62
CA ALA A 161 7.49 6.89 -1.51
C ALA A 161 8.32 5.69 -1.97
N PHE A 162 7.83 4.91 -2.96
CA PHE A 162 8.60 3.86 -3.61
C PHE A 162 9.84 4.42 -4.32
N HIS A 163 9.68 5.45 -5.14
CA HIS A 163 10.82 6.09 -5.82
C HIS A 163 11.87 6.65 -4.84
N LYS A 164 11.43 7.28 -3.75
CA LYS A 164 12.34 7.74 -2.68
C LYS A 164 13.01 6.61 -1.91
N SER A 165 12.55 5.39 -2.08
CA SER A 165 13.17 4.17 -1.53
C SER A 165 14.02 3.42 -2.56
N ASN A 166 14.35 4.06 -3.70
CA ASN A 166 15.09 3.49 -4.83
C ASN A 166 14.40 2.26 -5.46
N LEU A 167 13.08 2.20 -5.36
CA LEU A 167 12.27 1.19 -6.04
C LEU A 167 11.55 1.84 -7.22
N ASN A 168 11.51 1.14 -8.36
CA ASN A 168 10.91 1.62 -9.59
C ASN A 168 9.72 0.75 -10.00
N PRO A 169 8.51 1.02 -9.47
CA PRO A 169 7.32 0.29 -9.85
C PRO A 169 7.00 0.44 -11.34
N GLN A 170 6.60 -0.69 -11.94
CA GLN A 170 6.12 -0.72 -13.31
C GLN A 170 4.60 -0.80 -13.33
N VAL A 171 3.97 -0.05 -14.21
CA VAL A 171 2.51 0.00 -14.37
C VAL A 171 2.04 -1.21 -15.17
N ILE A 172 1.00 -1.86 -14.68
CA ILE A 172 0.28 -2.92 -15.40
C ILE A 172 -0.99 -2.35 -16.02
N SER A 173 -1.82 -1.69 -15.19
CA SER A 173 -3.11 -1.17 -15.64
C SER A 173 -3.60 -0.03 -14.74
N LYS A 174 -4.67 0.64 -15.15
CA LYS A 174 -5.46 1.50 -14.26
C LYS A 174 -6.28 0.62 -13.32
N ALA A 175 -6.47 1.06 -12.08
CA ALA A 175 -7.42 0.45 -11.17
C ALA A 175 -8.81 1.06 -11.44
N ASP A 176 -9.58 0.44 -12.32
CA ASP A 176 -10.90 0.92 -12.71
C ASP A 176 -11.95 0.48 -11.67
N PRO A 177 -12.61 1.42 -10.95
CA PRO A 177 -13.61 1.09 -9.95
C PRO A 177 -14.82 0.33 -10.54
N TYR A 178 -15.15 0.52 -11.80
CA TYR A 178 -16.28 -0.18 -12.44
C TYR A 178 -16.08 -1.71 -12.53
N ARG A 179 -14.87 -2.19 -12.34
CA ARG A 179 -14.55 -3.62 -12.27
C ARG A 179 -14.76 -4.24 -10.88
N LEU A 180 -14.97 -3.41 -9.88
CA LEU A 180 -15.24 -3.86 -8.52
C LEU A 180 -16.74 -4.14 -8.29
N PRO A 181 -17.09 -5.00 -7.32
CA PRO A 181 -18.46 -5.08 -6.82
C PRO A 181 -18.96 -3.69 -6.43
N ASN A 182 -20.22 -3.40 -6.71
CA ASN A 182 -20.83 -2.08 -6.44
C ASN A 182 -20.07 -0.89 -7.07
N HIS A 183 -19.29 -1.12 -8.14
CA HIS A 183 -18.51 -0.09 -8.83
C HIS A 183 -17.61 0.72 -7.86
N GLY A 184 -17.12 0.08 -6.81
CA GLY A 184 -16.20 0.70 -5.86
C GLY A 184 -16.84 1.79 -4.98
N THR A 185 -18.15 1.82 -4.79
CA THR A 185 -18.84 2.85 -3.99
C THR A 185 -18.34 2.95 -2.55
N ASN A 186 -17.89 1.82 -1.95
CA ASN A 186 -17.35 1.80 -0.59
C ASN A 186 -15.98 2.51 -0.48
N TRP A 187 -15.36 2.86 -1.60
CA TRP A 187 -14.03 3.49 -1.62
C TRP A 187 -14.07 5.02 -1.60
N GLY A 188 -15.26 5.64 -1.47
CA GLY A 188 -15.42 7.09 -1.41
C GLY A 188 -14.70 7.80 -2.57
N HIS A 189 -13.79 8.73 -2.23
CA HIS A 189 -13.02 9.51 -3.21
C HIS A 189 -11.67 8.88 -3.62
N TYR A 190 -11.37 7.64 -3.20
CA TYR A 190 -10.08 7.01 -3.47
C TYR A 190 -9.74 6.98 -4.97
N TYR A 191 -10.71 6.65 -5.83
CA TYR A 191 -10.49 6.53 -7.28
C TYR A 191 -10.32 7.87 -8.00
N GLU A 192 -10.69 8.98 -7.38
CA GLU A 192 -10.36 10.32 -7.90
C GLU A 192 -8.85 10.56 -7.93
N THR A 193 -8.09 9.85 -7.09
CA THR A 193 -6.62 9.87 -7.08
C THR A 193 -5.98 9.11 -8.25
N ARG A 194 -6.78 8.45 -9.10
CA ARG A 194 -6.37 7.67 -10.28
C ARG A 194 -5.34 6.60 -9.93
N PRO A 195 -5.67 5.66 -9.02
CA PRO A 195 -4.75 4.60 -8.64
C PRO A 195 -4.43 3.68 -9.82
N GLN A 196 -3.25 3.07 -9.75
CA GLN A 196 -2.75 2.15 -10.77
C GLN A 196 -2.35 0.82 -10.13
N VAL A 197 -2.60 -0.27 -10.84
CA VAL A 197 -2.05 -1.59 -10.55
C VAL A 197 -0.61 -1.61 -11.03
N MET A 198 0.30 -1.94 -10.14
CA MET A 198 1.73 -1.89 -10.39
C MET A 198 2.43 -3.11 -9.79
N PHE A 199 3.68 -3.33 -10.22
CA PHE A 199 4.56 -4.33 -9.61
C PHE A 199 6.00 -3.82 -9.49
N ILE A 200 6.76 -4.46 -8.61
CA ILE A 200 8.22 -4.36 -8.54
C ILE A 200 8.84 -5.75 -8.46
N GLU A 201 10.07 -5.89 -8.96
CA GLU A 201 10.94 -6.99 -8.60
C GLU A 201 11.66 -6.66 -7.29
N VAL A 202 11.64 -7.60 -6.34
CA VAL A 202 12.34 -7.42 -5.06
C VAL A 202 13.84 -7.48 -5.31
N PRO A 203 14.62 -6.47 -4.87
CA PRO A 203 16.07 -6.50 -5.03
C PRO A 203 16.69 -7.73 -4.34
N SER A 204 17.61 -8.38 -5.02
CA SER A 204 18.34 -9.56 -4.49
C SER A 204 19.41 -9.20 -3.44
N SER A 205 19.72 -7.92 -3.28
CA SER A 205 20.66 -7.39 -2.29
C SER A 205 19.99 -6.27 -1.50
N ILE A 206 19.70 -6.55 -0.23
CA ILE A 206 19.21 -5.56 0.74
C ILE A 206 20.24 -5.41 1.84
#